data_c35f54a1e66a49c6aee06e06157798fc
#
_entry.id   c35f54a1e66a49c6aee06e06157798fc
#
_cell.length_a   1.000
_cell.length_b   1.000
_cell.length_c   1.000
_cell.angle_alpha   90.00
_cell.angle_beta   90.00
_cell.angle_gamma   90.00
#
_symmetry.space_group_name_H-M   'P 1'
#
loop_
_entity.id
_entity.type
_entity.pdbx_description
1 polymer ?
#
loop_
_entity_poly.entity_id
_entity_poly.type
_entity_poly.pdbx_seq_one_letter_code
_entity_poly.pdbx_strand_id
1 'polypeptide(L)'
;KFTQKRIIVGKVISGRAAIGGKVRIHPNERLSTIKSFPDWKNKSKRTINSGESACIEIQDDIFVDRGDLITDRYKPLVSDRFFCNLFSISGQDLKEGQKFNLRYLTKDVAVQIVKIESVLNPIADKLIDGKNIPQNHYAKVLLQSNELLSLDAEKPQNTTKRFILSDDFRVAALGFFEDDDFRKIEKERTTKSQNITHVFHEISAKEREKKSGHGGGVLWFTGLSASGKSTLGNRVEKILFDKGYNVTLLDGDNLRFGLNNDLGFSEKDRDENIRRAAEVSSLFARRGFLVISTFISPYDKQRANARKIIGKNFHEIYVKASLKNCEKRDPKGLYKKARRGEIQMFSGISAPYQEPGNPELLLNTNRVNIEKCTEKLVGYVKNHFRIIR
;
A
#
# COMPACT_ATOMS: atom_id res chain seq x y z
N LYS A 1 -31.30 16.38 33.71
CA LYS A 1 -30.35 15.50 33.01
C LYS A 1 -31.09 14.92 31.82
N PHE A 2 -30.89 15.44 30.59
CA PHE A 2 -31.38 14.83 29.38
C PHE A 2 -30.46 13.66 29.05
N THR A 3 -30.85 12.43 29.40
CA THR A 3 -30.26 11.24 28.84
C THR A 3 -30.76 11.10 27.40
N GLN A 4 -30.01 11.60 26.44
CA GLN A 4 -30.30 11.37 25.05
C GLN A 4 -30.09 9.88 24.77
N LYS A 5 -31.21 9.13 24.66
CA LYS A 5 -31.19 7.74 24.21
C LYS A 5 -30.80 7.74 22.71
N ARG A 6 -29.72 7.05 22.35
CA ARG A 6 -29.36 6.87 20.96
C ARG A 6 -30.19 5.72 20.38
N ILE A 7 -30.93 6.02 19.32
CA ILE A 7 -31.73 5.06 18.59
C ILE A 7 -31.10 4.87 17.20
N ILE A 8 -30.73 3.64 16.89
CA ILE A 8 -30.18 3.26 15.59
C ILE A 8 -31.35 2.86 14.72
N VAL A 9 -31.45 3.42 13.52
CA VAL A 9 -32.49 3.07 12.53
C VAL A 9 -31.85 2.36 11.37
N GLY A 10 -32.41 1.19 11.00
CA GLY A 10 -31.86 0.39 9.92
C GLY A 10 -32.87 -0.62 9.38
N LYS A 11 -32.46 -1.30 8.29
CA LYS A 11 -33.20 -2.40 7.67
C LYS A 11 -32.56 -3.73 8.03
N VAL A 12 -33.35 -4.69 8.44
CA VAL A 12 -32.90 -6.08 8.63
C VAL A 12 -32.75 -6.73 7.27
N ILE A 13 -31.53 -6.96 6.84
CA ILE A 13 -31.25 -7.54 5.51
C ILE A 13 -31.48 -9.05 5.51
N SER A 14 -31.08 -9.74 6.57
CA SER A 14 -31.22 -11.19 6.71
C SER A 14 -31.36 -11.60 8.18
N GLY A 15 -31.95 -12.77 8.41
CA GLY A 15 -32.06 -13.35 9.74
C GLY A 15 -33.11 -12.71 10.62
N ARG A 16 -32.90 -12.81 11.94
CA ARG A 16 -33.80 -12.33 13.01
C ARG A 16 -32.99 -11.83 14.18
N ALA A 17 -33.41 -10.72 14.79
CA ALA A 17 -32.82 -10.21 16.01
C ALA A 17 -33.84 -10.14 17.14
N ALA A 18 -33.41 -10.35 18.39
CA ALA A 18 -34.24 -10.33 19.59
C ALA A 18 -33.63 -9.48 20.69
N ILE A 19 -34.47 -8.98 21.61
CA ILE A 19 -34.00 -8.30 22.84
C ILE A 19 -33.10 -9.27 23.63
N GLY A 20 -31.96 -8.77 24.15
CA GLY A 20 -30.94 -9.55 24.82
C GLY A 20 -29.96 -10.25 23.87
N GLY A 21 -30.19 -10.18 22.55
CA GLY A 21 -29.27 -10.70 21.55
C GLY A 21 -27.95 -9.92 21.53
N LYS A 22 -26.82 -10.63 21.47
CA LYS A 22 -25.49 -10.02 21.28
C LYS A 22 -25.32 -9.63 19.83
N VAL A 23 -24.80 -8.44 19.58
CA VAL A 23 -24.53 -7.89 18.25
C VAL A 23 -23.12 -7.35 18.16
N ARG A 24 -22.59 -7.35 16.95
CA ARG A 24 -21.30 -6.77 16.59
C ARG A 24 -21.51 -5.68 15.55
N ILE A 25 -20.87 -4.54 15.77
CA ILE A 25 -20.96 -3.35 14.91
C ILE A 25 -19.69 -3.26 14.10
N HIS A 26 -19.82 -3.27 12.77
CA HIS A 26 -18.71 -3.18 11.81
C HIS A 26 -18.69 -1.80 11.13
N PRO A 27 -17.49 -1.28 10.78
CA PRO A 27 -16.18 -1.95 10.68
C PRO A 27 -15.41 -2.10 12.00
N ASN A 28 -15.81 -1.43 13.08
CA ASN A 28 -15.02 -1.30 14.31
C ASN A 28 -15.07 -2.54 15.23
N GLU A 29 -15.81 -3.58 14.86
CA GLU A 29 -15.97 -4.86 15.58
C GLU A 29 -16.39 -4.72 17.05
N ARG A 30 -17.10 -3.63 17.41
CA ARG A 30 -17.57 -3.40 18.79
C ARG A 30 -18.75 -4.30 19.11
N LEU A 31 -18.69 -4.95 20.28
CA LEU A 31 -19.75 -5.82 20.78
C LEU A 31 -20.72 -5.04 21.65
N SER A 32 -22.01 -5.32 21.51
CA SER A 32 -23.06 -4.81 22.37
C SER A 32 -24.22 -5.80 22.49
N THR A 33 -25.25 -5.44 23.24
CA THR A 33 -26.46 -6.24 23.41
C THR A 33 -27.67 -5.39 23.04
N ILE A 34 -28.65 -5.97 22.36
CA ILE A 34 -29.90 -5.29 22.02
C ILE A 34 -30.71 -5.09 23.28
N LYS A 35 -31.00 -3.86 23.63
CA LYS A 35 -31.74 -3.48 24.81
C LYS A 35 -33.23 -3.41 24.56
N SER A 36 -33.65 -2.80 23.47
CA SER A 36 -35.05 -2.63 23.09
C SER A 36 -35.21 -2.38 21.59
N PHE A 37 -36.42 -2.53 21.11
CA PHE A 37 -36.85 -2.09 19.77
C PHE A 37 -37.91 -0.98 19.95
N PRO A 38 -37.48 0.28 20.03
CA PRO A 38 -38.41 1.41 20.16
C PRO A 38 -39.35 1.47 18.97
N ASP A 39 -40.67 1.59 19.22
CA ASP A 39 -41.68 1.78 18.17
C ASP A 39 -42.46 3.05 18.45
N TRP A 40 -42.66 3.89 17.45
CA TRP A 40 -43.47 5.11 17.53
C TRP A 40 -44.94 4.83 17.85
N LYS A 41 -45.42 3.60 17.60
CA LYS A 41 -46.78 3.17 17.84
C LYS A 41 -47.01 2.43 19.15
N ASN A 42 -46.05 2.50 20.09
CA ASN A 42 -46.10 1.87 21.44
C ASN A 42 -46.37 0.33 21.43
N LYS A 43 -46.09 -0.37 20.35
CA LYS A 43 -46.14 -1.82 20.34
C LYS A 43 -44.74 -2.35 20.70
N SER A 44 -44.61 -2.92 21.88
CA SER A 44 -43.34 -3.53 22.33
C SER A 44 -43.05 -4.79 21.51
N LYS A 45 -42.30 -4.61 20.42
CA LYS A 45 -41.74 -5.76 19.65
C LYS A 45 -40.61 -6.39 20.49
N ARG A 46 -40.61 -7.72 20.59
CA ARG A 46 -39.50 -8.47 21.18
C ARG A 46 -38.49 -8.97 20.17
N THR A 47 -38.87 -9.01 18.90
CA THR A 47 -38.07 -9.50 17.79
C THR A 47 -38.33 -8.69 16.53
N ILE A 48 -37.33 -8.63 15.67
CA ILE A 48 -37.39 -8.05 14.33
C ILE A 48 -36.88 -9.08 13.31
N ASN A 49 -37.44 -9.10 12.11
CA ASN A 49 -37.17 -10.11 11.09
C ASN A 49 -36.66 -9.50 9.78
N SER A 50 -36.08 -10.34 8.93
CA SER A 50 -35.62 -9.97 7.59
C SER A 50 -36.70 -9.22 6.81
N GLY A 51 -36.29 -8.14 6.12
CA GLY A 51 -37.15 -7.26 5.34
C GLY A 51 -37.75 -6.09 6.13
N GLU A 52 -37.80 -6.15 7.47
CA GLU A 52 -38.34 -5.08 8.31
C GLU A 52 -37.34 -3.90 8.47
N SER A 53 -37.86 -2.69 8.50
CA SER A 53 -37.16 -1.52 9.02
C SER A 53 -37.43 -1.40 10.51
N ALA A 54 -36.40 -1.22 11.31
CA ALA A 54 -36.49 -1.22 12.76
C ALA A 54 -35.65 -0.14 13.41
N CYS A 55 -36.12 0.28 14.58
CA CYS A 55 -35.35 1.08 15.53
C CYS A 55 -34.74 0.15 16.57
N ILE A 56 -33.46 0.31 16.86
CA ILE A 56 -32.71 -0.54 17.80
C ILE A 56 -32.07 0.37 18.86
N GLU A 57 -32.27 0.07 20.13
CA GLU A 57 -31.50 0.60 21.25
C GLU A 57 -30.52 -0.47 21.71
N ILE A 58 -29.22 -0.15 21.79
CA ILE A 58 -28.18 -1.03 22.30
C ILE A 58 -27.79 -0.63 23.72
N GLN A 59 -27.20 -1.55 24.47
CA GLN A 59 -26.88 -1.36 25.87
C GLN A 59 -25.71 -0.41 26.07
N ASP A 60 -24.70 -0.50 25.22
CA ASP A 60 -23.47 0.27 25.31
C ASP A 60 -23.58 1.58 24.50
N ASP A 61 -22.91 2.62 24.98
CA ASP A 61 -22.85 3.92 24.27
C ASP A 61 -21.83 3.88 23.14
N ILE A 62 -22.18 3.15 22.07
CA ILE A 62 -21.38 2.99 20.87
C ILE A 62 -21.94 3.92 19.78
N PHE A 63 -21.06 4.68 19.15
CA PHE A 63 -21.41 5.44 17.98
C PHE A 63 -21.50 4.51 16.76
N VAL A 64 -22.59 4.58 16.02
CA VAL A 64 -22.88 3.80 14.81
C VAL A 64 -23.11 4.79 13.68
N ASP A 65 -22.26 4.69 12.66
CA ASP A 65 -22.33 5.54 11.49
C ASP A 65 -23.32 5.02 10.45
N ARG A 66 -23.72 5.92 9.56
CA ARG A 66 -24.53 5.55 8.40
C ARG A 66 -23.75 4.58 7.51
N GLY A 67 -24.36 3.42 7.23
CA GLY A 67 -23.76 2.36 6.43
C GLY A 67 -22.95 1.33 7.20
N ASP A 68 -22.84 1.47 8.54
CA ASP A 68 -22.31 0.41 9.39
C ASP A 68 -23.21 -0.82 9.35
N LEU A 69 -22.59 -2.01 9.44
CA LEU A 69 -23.31 -3.28 9.52
C LEU A 69 -23.40 -3.75 10.98
N ILE A 70 -24.59 -4.11 11.41
CA ILE A 70 -24.85 -4.76 12.69
C ILE A 70 -25.14 -6.22 12.44
N THR A 71 -24.34 -7.12 13.01
CA THR A 71 -24.44 -8.57 12.81
C THR A 71 -24.47 -9.30 14.15
N ASP A 72 -24.98 -10.55 14.17
CA ASP A 72 -24.89 -11.43 15.32
C ASP A 72 -23.61 -12.28 15.29
N ARG A 73 -23.60 -13.37 14.49
CA ARG A 73 -22.47 -14.30 14.33
C ARG A 73 -21.70 -14.08 13.04
N TYR A 74 -22.31 -13.41 12.08
CA TYR A 74 -21.72 -13.17 10.79
C TYR A 74 -20.61 -12.12 10.87
N LYS A 75 -19.51 -12.37 10.16
CA LYS A 75 -18.38 -11.45 10.07
C LYS A 75 -18.24 -10.97 8.62
N PRO A 76 -18.64 -9.72 8.30
CA PRO A 76 -18.41 -9.16 6.97
C PRO A 76 -16.92 -8.97 6.71
N LEU A 77 -16.51 -8.94 5.45
CA LEU A 77 -15.18 -8.51 5.08
C LEU A 77 -15.04 -7.02 5.32
N VAL A 78 -14.08 -6.61 6.13
CA VAL A 78 -13.76 -5.20 6.38
C VAL A 78 -12.51 -4.85 5.59
N SER A 79 -12.62 -3.96 4.59
CA SER A 79 -11.50 -3.56 3.74
C SER A 79 -11.68 -2.15 3.19
N ASP A 80 -10.56 -1.48 2.94
CA ASP A 80 -10.46 -0.25 2.17
C ASP A 80 -10.05 -0.48 0.70
N ARG A 81 -9.70 -1.74 0.35
CA ARG A 81 -9.37 -2.15 -1.02
C ARG A 81 -10.17 -3.38 -1.40
N PHE A 82 -10.75 -3.36 -2.57
CA PHE A 82 -11.59 -4.48 -3.02
C PHE A 82 -11.65 -4.57 -4.54
N PHE A 83 -11.65 -5.79 -5.05
CA PHE A 83 -11.97 -6.07 -6.45
C PHE A 83 -13.47 -6.00 -6.65
N CYS A 84 -13.86 -5.54 -7.82
CA CYS A 84 -15.27 -5.48 -8.23
C CYS A 84 -15.38 -5.43 -9.75
N ASN A 85 -16.57 -5.70 -10.23
CA ASN A 85 -16.93 -5.54 -11.63
C ASN A 85 -17.68 -4.22 -11.79
N LEU A 86 -17.32 -3.46 -12.82
CA LEU A 86 -17.94 -2.20 -13.20
C LEU A 86 -18.57 -2.33 -14.59
N PHE A 87 -19.72 -1.71 -14.77
CA PHE A 87 -20.27 -1.38 -16.06
C PHE A 87 -20.23 0.14 -16.25
N SER A 88 -19.42 0.61 -17.19
CA SER A 88 -19.24 2.04 -17.45
C SER A 88 -20.45 2.59 -18.22
N ILE A 89 -21.06 3.65 -17.69
CA ILE A 89 -22.13 4.42 -18.35
C ILE A 89 -21.73 5.86 -18.64
N SER A 90 -20.54 6.26 -18.18
CA SER A 90 -19.99 7.58 -18.44
C SER A 90 -19.73 7.80 -19.92
N GLY A 91 -20.01 9.00 -20.42
CA GLY A 91 -19.64 9.43 -21.77
C GLY A 91 -18.13 9.62 -21.98
N GLN A 92 -17.32 9.46 -20.93
CA GLN A 92 -15.86 9.52 -20.97
C GLN A 92 -15.28 8.21 -20.43
N ASP A 93 -14.11 7.83 -20.97
CA ASP A 93 -13.39 6.66 -20.50
C ASP A 93 -13.03 6.78 -19.02
N LEU A 94 -13.26 5.72 -18.23
CA LEU A 94 -12.77 5.64 -16.87
C LEU A 94 -11.31 5.16 -16.88
N LYS A 95 -10.48 5.73 -16.00
CA LYS A 95 -9.02 5.53 -16.03
C LYS A 95 -8.47 5.17 -14.65
N GLU A 96 -7.34 4.46 -14.62
CA GLU A 96 -6.56 4.27 -13.40
C GLU A 96 -6.16 5.63 -12.81
N GLY A 97 -6.27 5.74 -11.48
CA GLY A 97 -6.00 6.97 -10.74
C GLY A 97 -7.18 7.93 -10.63
N GLN A 98 -8.28 7.71 -11.35
CA GLN A 98 -9.47 8.54 -11.30
C GLN A 98 -10.24 8.31 -9.99
N LYS A 99 -10.75 9.39 -9.41
CA LYS A 99 -11.50 9.39 -8.15
C LYS A 99 -13.00 9.47 -8.44
N PHE A 100 -13.79 8.80 -7.61
CA PHE A 100 -15.23 8.77 -7.66
C PHE A 100 -15.82 8.81 -6.26
N ASN A 101 -17.10 9.12 -6.17
CA ASN A 101 -17.90 8.89 -4.98
C ASN A 101 -18.62 7.54 -5.13
N LEU A 102 -18.32 6.60 -4.25
CA LEU A 102 -18.97 5.28 -4.20
C LEU A 102 -20.14 5.36 -3.26
N ARG A 103 -21.33 5.02 -3.76
CA ARG A 103 -22.53 4.82 -2.95
C ARG A 103 -22.79 3.33 -2.78
N TYR A 104 -22.57 2.85 -1.57
CA TYR A 104 -22.77 1.45 -1.19
C TYR A 104 -23.68 1.35 0.02
N LEU A 105 -24.79 0.63 -0.11
CA LEU A 105 -25.86 0.61 0.89
C LEU A 105 -26.36 2.04 1.20
N THR A 106 -26.14 2.51 2.44
CA THR A 106 -26.48 3.86 2.85
C THR A 106 -25.24 4.76 3.01
N LYS A 107 -24.04 4.29 2.64
CA LYS A 107 -22.78 5.00 2.79
C LYS A 107 -22.34 5.62 1.46
N ASP A 108 -21.84 6.86 1.55
CA ASP A 108 -21.17 7.55 0.44
C ASP A 108 -19.71 7.77 0.85
N VAL A 109 -18.77 7.24 0.05
CA VAL A 109 -17.32 7.33 0.34
C VAL A 109 -16.53 7.62 -0.92
N ALA A 110 -15.43 8.38 -0.77
CA ALA A 110 -14.50 8.62 -1.86
C ALA A 110 -13.68 7.35 -2.15
N VAL A 111 -13.62 6.98 -3.42
CA VAL A 111 -12.83 5.84 -3.91
C VAL A 111 -11.98 6.24 -5.11
N GLN A 112 -10.96 5.45 -5.38
CA GLN A 112 -10.08 5.61 -6.54
C GLN A 112 -9.94 4.27 -7.28
N ILE A 113 -9.95 4.30 -8.61
CA ILE A 113 -9.56 3.14 -9.43
C ILE A 113 -8.05 2.98 -9.32
N VAL A 114 -7.59 1.95 -8.60
CA VAL A 114 -6.16 1.67 -8.42
C VAL A 114 -5.59 0.90 -9.60
N LYS A 115 -6.38 -0.04 -10.13
CA LYS A 115 -5.97 -0.94 -11.22
C LYS A 115 -7.17 -1.38 -12.02
N ILE A 116 -7.02 -1.46 -13.32
CA ILE A 116 -7.94 -2.13 -14.24
C ILE A 116 -7.33 -3.49 -14.58
N GLU A 117 -7.98 -4.61 -14.18
CA GLU A 117 -7.48 -5.96 -14.45
C GLU A 117 -7.84 -6.44 -15.84
N SER A 118 -9.07 -6.19 -16.27
CA SER A 118 -9.57 -6.59 -17.59
C SER A 118 -10.72 -5.69 -18.02
N VAL A 119 -10.88 -5.52 -19.32
CA VAL A 119 -12.00 -4.81 -19.93
C VAL A 119 -12.65 -5.73 -20.95
N LEU A 120 -13.96 -5.87 -20.89
CA LEU A 120 -14.76 -6.70 -21.78
C LEU A 120 -15.70 -5.81 -22.61
N ASN A 121 -15.64 -5.95 -23.93
CA ASN A 121 -16.65 -5.39 -24.81
C ASN A 121 -17.84 -6.37 -24.86
N PRO A 122 -19.02 -6.02 -24.33
CA PRO A 122 -20.15 -6.94 -24.25
C PRO A 122 -20.80 -7.22 -25.61
N ILE A 123 -20.56 -6.38 -26.62
CA ILE A 123 -21.12 -6.57 -27.98
C ILE A 123 -20.25 -7.52 -28.78
N ALA A 124 -18.92 -7.36 -28.67
CA ALA A 124 -17.96 -8.18 -29.42
C ALA A 124 -17.56 -9.45 -28.67
N ASP A 125 -17.95 -9.60 -27.40
CA ASP A 125 -17.57 -10.68 -26.48
C ASP A 125 -16.04 -10.90 -26.47
N LYS A 126 -15.27 -9.80 -26.43
CA LYS A 126 -13.82 -9.81 -26.48
C LYS A 126 -13.23 -9.01 -25.34
N LEU A 127 -12.19 -9.57 -24.73
CA LEU A 127 -11.31 -8.83 -23.83
C LEU A 127 -10.51 -7.81 -24.63
N ILE A 128 -10.42 -6.60 -24.11
CA ILE A 128 -9.65 -5.50 -24.69
C ILE A 128 -8.46 -5.25 -23.78
N ASP A 129 -7.27 -5.24 -24.36
CA ASP A 129 -6.06 -4.78 -23.71
C ASP A 129 -6.11 -3.24 -23.61
N GLY A 130 -6.33 -2.71 -22.43
CA GLY A 130 -6.38 -1.26 -22.23
C GLY A 130 -6.37 -0.84 -20.77
N LYS A 131 -5.80 0.34 -20.53
CA LYS A 131 -5.79 1.00 -19.21
C LYS A 131 -6.99 1.93 -19.00
N ASN A 132 -7.94 1.92 -19.92
CA ASN A 132 -9.15 2.73 -19.90
C ASN A 132 -10.37 1.82 -20.07
N ILE A 133 -11.49 2.21 -19.47
CA ILE A 133 -12.78 1.53 -19.61
C ILE A 133 -13.68 2.44 -20.44
N PRO A 134 -13.93 2.11 -21.71
CA PRO A 134 -14.84 2.89 -22.55
C PRO A 134 -16.28 2.83 -22.06
N GLN A 135 -17.14 3.73 -22.55
CA GLN A 135 -18.57 3.68 -22.31
C GLN A 135 -19.17 2.34 -22.77
N ASN A 136 -20.15 1.82 -22.03
CA ASN A 136 -20.87 0.56 -22.29
C ASN A 136 -19.96 -0.69 -22.26
N HIS A 137 -18.83 -0.64 -21.53
CA HIS A 137 -17.96 -1.79 -21.34
C HIS A 137 -17.99 -2.27 -19.89
N TYR A 138 -17.80 -3.59 -19.73
CA TYR A 138 -17.53 -4.19 -18.42
C TYR A 138 -16.05 -4.15 -18.13
N ALA A 139 -15.71 -4.00 -16.85
CA ALA A 139 -14.32 -4.10 -16.41
C ALA A 139 -14.23 -4.69 -15.02
N LYS A 140 -13.19 -5.50 -14.81
CA LYS A 140 -12.77 -5.92 -13.47
C LYS A 140 -11.71 -4.97 -12.98
N VAL A 141 -11.96 -4.35 -11.82
CA VAL A 141 -11.10 -3.30 -11.26
C VAL A 141 -10.80 -3.52 -9.80
N LEU A 142 -9.67 -2.97 -9.35
CA LEU A 142 -9.34 -2.80 -7.94
C LEU A 142 -9.68 -1.37 -7.54
N LEU A 143 -10.62 -1.21 -6.62
CA LEU A 143 -10.95 0.07 -6.01
C LEU A 143 -10.25 0.21 -4.65
N GLN A 144 -9.92 1.43 -4.28
CA GLN A 144 -9.46 1.80 -2.96
C GLN A 144 -10.34 2.91 -2.41
N SER A 145 -10.88 2.71 -1.21
CA SER A 145 -11.67 3.67 -0.45
C SER A 145 -10.78 4.47 0.50
N ASN A 146 -11.20 5.68 0.86
CA ASN A 146 -10.59 6.47 1.94
C ASN A 146 -11.02 6.03 3.34
N GLU A 147 -11.98 5.11 3.44
CA GLU A 147 -12.48 4.56 4.70
C GLU A 147 -12.61 3.04 4.62
N LEU A 148 -12.65 2.38 5.79
CA LEU A 148 -12.98 0.96 5.86
C LEU A 148 -14.46 0.75 5.53
N LEU A 149 -14.72 -0.16 4.61
CA LEU A 149 -16.06 -0.61 4.25
C LEU A 149 -16.31 -2.01 4.78
N SER A 150 -17.51 -2.23 5.28
CA SER A 150 -17.99 -3.55 5.68
C SER A 150 -18.72 -4.17 4.49
N LEU A 151 -18.09 -5.14 3.82
CA LEU A 151 -18.60 -5.79 2.62
C LEU A 151 -19.22 -7.13 2.99
N ASP A 152 -20.44 -7.38 2.50
CA ASP A 152 -21.16 -8.64 2.72
C ASP A 152 -20.62 -9.72 1.79
N ALA A 153 -19.76 -10.61 2.32
CA ALA A 153 -18.97 -11.55 1.55
C ALA A 153 -19.51 -13.00 1.54
N GLU A 154 -20.20 -13.44 2.61
CA GLU A 154 -20.49 -14.88 2.78
C GLU A 154 -21.79 -15.36 2.11
N LYS A 155 -22.84 -14.56 2.15
CA LYS A 155 -24.13 -14.83 1.49
C LYS A 155 -24.75 -13.52 1.04
N PRO A 156 -24.10 -12.82 0.11
CA PRO A 156 -24.56 -11.51 -0.24
C PRO A 156 -25.94 -11.59 -0.86
N GLN A 157 -26.85 -10.84 -0.33
CA GLN A 157 -28.14 -10.59 -0.93
C GLN A 157 -27.91 -9.76 -2.20
N ASN A 158 -28.75 -9.88 -3.22
CA ASN A 158 -28.63 -9.08 -4.44
C ASN A 158 -28.55 -7.57 -4.16
N THR A 159 -29.12 -7.11 -3.06
CA THR A 159 -29.09 -5.71 -2.62
C THR A 159 -27.74 -5.29 -2.01
N THR A 160 -27.00 -6.23 -1.37
CA THR A 160 -25.71 -5.94 -0.73
C THR A 160 -24.52 -6.18 -1.65
N LYS A 161 -24.75 -6.68 -2.87
CA LYS A 161 -23.70 -6.85 -3.90
C LYS A 161 -23.49 -5.62 -4.76
N ARG A 162 -24.40 -4.67 -4.81
CA ARG A 162 -24.42 -3.58 -5.79
C ARG A 162 -24.01 -2.25 -5.18
N PHE A 163 -23.35 -1.45 -6.01
CA PHE A 163 -22.99 -0.08 -5.68
C PHE A 163 -22.99 0.80 -6.94
N ILE A 164 -22.87 2.11 -6.74
CA ILE A 164 -22.82 3.11 -7.80
C ILE A 164 -21.54 3.91 -7.63
N LEU A 165 -20.85 4.17 -8.74
CA LEU A 165 -19.79 5.19 -8.80
C LEU A 165 -20.35 6.45 -9.45
N SER A 166 -20.18 7.58 -8.82
CA SER A 166 -20.55 8.89 -9.35
C SER A 166 -19.35 9.82 -9.40
N ASP A 167 -19.33 10.65 -10.43
CA ASP A 167 -18.42 11.77 -10.58
C ASP A 167 -19.27 13.03 -10.34
N ASP A 168 -18.99 13.75 -9.25
CA ASP A 168 -19.83 14.85 -8.74
C ASP A 168 -21.32 14.46 -8.64
N PHE A 169 -22.11 14.80 -9.65
CA PHE A 169 -23.56 14.55 -9.68
C PHE A 169 -24.00 13.53 -10.75
N ARG A 170 -23.05 13.01 -11.54
CA ARG A 170 -23.38 12.07 -12.62
C ARG A 170 -22.95 10.65 -12.27
N VAL A 171 -23.82 9.67 -12.58
CA VAL A 171 -23.44 8.27 -12.43
C VAL A 171 -22.43 7.92 -13.52
N ALA A 172 -21.24 7.49 -13.09
CA ALA A 172 -20.14 7.11 -13.97
C ALA A 172 -20.15 5.61 -14.27
N ALA A 173 -20.45 4.79 -13.27
CA ALA A 173 -20.53 3.34 -13.43
C ALA A 173 -21.50 2.69 -12.44
N LEU A 174 -22.03 1.54 -12.82
CA LEU A 174 -22.71 0.60 -11.93
C LEU A 174 -21.71 -0.49 -11.55
N GLY A 175 -21.66 -0.84 -10.27
CA GLY A 175 -20.72 -1.83 -9.77
C GLY A 175 -21.38 -2.97 -9.02
N PHE A 176 -20.72 -4.13 -9.00
CA PHE A 176 -21.11 -5.26 -8.18
C PHE A 176 -19.90 -6.08 -7.74
N PHE A 177 -20.04 -6.76 -6.60
CA PHE A 177 -19.06 -7.67 -6.05
C PHE A 177 -19.37 -9.11 -6.44
N GLU A 178 -18.31 -9.90 -6.72
CA GLU A 178 -18.39 -11.35 -6.89
C GLU A 178 -17.75 -12.07 -5.69
N ASP A 179 -18.17 -13.30 -5.44
CA ASP A 179 -17.70 -14.06 -4.27
C ASP A 179 -16.20 -14.34 -4.31
N ASP A 180 -15.62 -14.54 -5.51
CA ASP A 180 -14.19 -14.76 -5.69
C ASP A 180 -13.33 -13.50 -5.48
N ASP A 181 -13.92 -12.31 -5.61
CA ASP A 181 -13.23 -11.05 -5.43
C ASP A 181 -12.80 -10.84 -3.97
N PHE A 182 -13.57 -11.36 -3.03
CA PHE A 182 -13.28 -11.26 -1.60
C PHE A 182 -12.11 -12.13 -1.16
N ARG A 183 -11.92 -13.31 -1.77
CA ARG A 183 -10.79 -14.20 -1.46
C ARG A 183 -9.44 -13.64 -1.90
N LYS A 184 -9.41 -12.82 -2.95
CA LYS A 184 -8.20 -12.14 -3.41
C LYS A 184 -7.75 -11.06 -2.44
N ILE A 185 -8.69 -10.35 -1.80
CA ILE A 185 -8.40 -9.26 -0.87
C ILE A 185 -7.72 -9.76 0.39
N GLU A 186 -8.17 -10.89 0.96
CA GLU A 186 -7.54 -11.47 2.15
C GLU A 186 -6.07 -11.85 1.93
N LYS A 187 -5.72 -12.28 0.71
CA LYS A 187 -4.33 -12.61 0.35
C LYS A 187 -3.43 -11.37 0.17
N GLU A 188 -4.01 -10.22 -0.16
CA GLU A 188 -3.26 -8.97 -0.36
C GLU A 188 -3.12 -8.12 0.92
N ARG A 189 -3.84 -8.44 1.99
CA ARG A 189 -3.71 -7.75 3.27
C ARG A 189 -2.37 -8.09 3.93
N THR A 190 -1.45 -7.14 3.90
CA THR A 190 -0.14 -7.25 4.54
C THR A 190 -0.11 -6.67 5.96
N THR A 191 -1.15 -5.95 6.39
CA THR A 191 -1.20 -5.31 7.71
C THR A 191 -1.90 -6.17 8.75
N LYS A 192 -1.31 -6.29 9.94
CA LYS A 192 -1.90 -6.99 11.10
C LYS A 192 -3.03 -6.19 11.75
N SER A 193 -3.08 -4.88 11.55
CA SER A 193 -4.10 -4.01 12.16
C SER A 193 -5.29 -3.86 11.21
N GLN A 194 -6.49 -4.04 11.74
CA GLN A 194 -7.77 -3.88 11.02
C GLN A 194 -8.29 -2.43 11.01
N ASN A 195 -7.69 -1.54 11.82
CA ASN A 195 -8.14 -0.17 12.02
C ASN A 195 -7.30 0.87 11.26
N ILE A 196 -6.58 0.45 10.20
CA ILE A 196 -5.77 1.35 9.38
C ILE A 196 -6.48 1.56 8.05
N THR A 197 -6.74 2.82 7.71
CA THR A 197 -7.28 3.25 6.43
C THR A 197 -6.24 4.03 5.63
N HIS A 198 -6.30 3.91 4.31
CA HIS A 198 -5.49 4.76 3.43
C HIS A 198 -6.09 6.16 3.29
N VAL A 199 -5.28 7.18 3.54
CA VAL A 199 -5.65 8.57 3.29
C VAL A 199 -5.24 8.94 1.87
N PHE A 200 -6.19 9.39 1.05
CA PHE A 200 -5.89 9.92 -0.27
C PHE A 200 -5.24 11.29 -0.14
N HIS A 201 -4.13 11.46 -0.83
CA HIS A 201 -3.49 12.76 -0.93
C HIS A 201 -4.11 13.55 -2.09
N GLU A 202 -4.44 14.79 -1.85
CA GLU A 202 -4.96 15.70 -2.89
C GLU A 202 -3.95 15.91 -4.01
N ILE A 203 -2.65 15.94 -3.66
CA ILE A 203 -1.56 16.14 -4.62
C ILE A 203 -1.12 14.79 -5.21
N SER A 204 -1.34 14.60 -6.49
CA SER A 204 -0.93 13.41 -7.24
C SER A 204 0.59 13.33 -7.45
N ALA A 205 1.09 12.13 -7.79
CA ALA A 205 2.49 11.94 -8.15
C ALA A 205 2.89 12.76 -9.39
N LYS A 206 1.99 12.91 -10.39
CA LYS A 206 2.22 13.71 -11.59
C LYS A 206 2.35 15.22 -11.29
N GLU A 207 1.54 15.74 -10.38
CA GLU A 207 1.64 17.14 -9.96
C GLU A 207 2.96 17.41 -9.24
N ARG A 208 3.41 16.47 -8.40
CA ARG A 208 4.73 16.55 -7.75
C ARG A 208 5.86 16.51 -8.77
N GLU A 209 5.81 15.58 -9.73
CA GLU A 209 6.76 15.47 -10.83
C GLU A 209 6.82 16.75 -11.65
N LYS A 210 5.67 17.32 -12.01
CA LYS A 210 5.59 18.61 -12.71
C LYS A 210 6.22 19.75 -11.89
N LYS A 211 5.97 19.78 -10.58
CA LYS A 211 6.52 20.83 -9.70
C LYS A 211 8.01 20.68 -9.45
N SER A 212 8.50 19.45 -9.22
CA SER A 212 9.94 19.17 -9.02
C SER A 212 10.75 19.16 -10.31
N GLY A 213 10.06 19.05 -11.46
CA GLY A 213 10.69 18.95 -12.77
C GLY A 213 11.30 17.57 -13.06
N HIS A 214 11.14 16.58 -12.18
CA HIS A 214 11.64 15.21 -12.37
C HIS A 214 10.77 14.18 -11.63
N GLY A 215 10.83 12.93 -12.11
CA GLY A 215 10.17 11.80 -11.45
C GLY A 215 10.86 11.37 -10.15
N GLY A 216 10.08 10.81 -9.23
CA GLY A 216 10.62 10.15 -8.05
C GLY A 216 11.04 8.70 -8.32
N GLY A 217 12.06 8.22 -7.60
CA GLY A 217 12.54 6.84 -7.70
C GLY A 217 13.56 6.49 -6.65
N VAL A 218 14.02 5.24 -6.66
CA VAL A 218 14.97 4.72 -5.68
C VAL A 218 16.18 4.11 -6.39
N LEU A 219 17.35 4.63 -6.11
CA LEU A 219 18.63 4.05 -6.46
C LEU A 219 19.07 3.16 -5.30
N TRP A 220 18.81 1.86 -5.39
CA TRP A 220 19.13 0.89 -4.36
C TRP A 220 20.52 0.33 -4.52
N PHE A 221 21.47 0.85 -3.73
CA PHE A 221 22.84 0.38 -3.77
C PHE A 221 22.98 -0.93 -2.99
N THR A 222 23.69 -1.87 -3.59
CA THR A 222 24.12 -3.11 -2.94
C THR A 222 25.60 -3.37 -3.18
N GLY A 223 26.23 -4.14 -2.31
CA GLY A 223 27.67 -4.46 -2.37
C GLY A 223 28.26 -4.70 -0.99
N LEU A 224 29.46 -5.30 -0.93
CA LEU A 224 30.17 -5.60 0.31
C LEU A 224 30.43 -4.32 1.15
N SER A 225 30.66 -4.49 2.45
CA SER A 225 31.19 -3.39 3.28
C SER A 225 32.47 -2.83 2.63
N ALA A 226 32.71 -1.54 2.77
CA ALA A 226 33.86 -0.85 2.15
C ALA A 226 33.97 -0.94 0.61
N SER A 227 32.89 -1.37 -0.11
CA SER A 227 32.87 -1.34 -1.58
C SER A 227 32.76 0.07 -2.17
N GLY A 228 32.44 1.09 -1.35
CA GLY A 228 32.35 2.49 -1.76
C GLY A 228 30.93 3.03 -1.87
N LYS A 229 29.89 2.28 -1.44
CA LYS A 229 28.47 2.68 -1.51
C LYS A 229 28.19 4.06 -0.91
N SER A 230 28.50 4.24 0.37
CA SER A 230 28.24 5.51 1.08
C SER A 230 29.03 6.68 0.50
N THR A 231 30.27 6.44 0.06
CA THR A 231 31.10 7.47 -0.59
C THR A 231 30.50 7.92 -1.92
N LEU A 232 30.06 6.96 -2.76
CA LEU A 232 29.38 7.25 -4.01
C LEU A 232 28.02 7.91 -3.77
N GLY A 233 27.25 7.40 -2.80
CA GLY A 233 25.95 7.95 -2.43
C GLY A 233 26.03 9.42 -2.05
N ASN A 234 26.92 9.78 -1.13
CA ASN A 234 27.14 11.17 -0.69
C ASN A 234 27.57 12.11 -1.83
N ARG A 235 28.51 11.65 -2.68
CA ARG A 235 28.97 12.48 -3.81
C ARG A 235 27.85 12.71 -4.84
N VAL A 236 27.12 11.65 -5.17
CA VAL A 236 26.04 11.75 -6.15
C VAL A 236 24.87 12.56 -5.61
N GLU A 237 24.54 12.40 -4.33
CA GLU A 237 23.53 13.24 -3.66
C GLU A 237 23.87 14.72 -3.83
N LYS A 238 25.10 15.12 -3.47
CA LYS A 238 25.55 16.51 -3.60
C LYS A 238 25.43 17.03 -5.03
N ILE A 239 25.92 16.27 -6.01
CA ILE A 239 25.88 16.68 -7.42
C ILE A 239 24.45 16.80 -7.94
N LEU A 240 23.56 15.89 -7.57
CA LEU A 240 22.17 15.91 -7.99
C LEU A 240 21.41 17.05 -7.32
N PHE A 241 21.66 17.30 -6.03
CA PHE A 241 21.10 18.43 -5.30
C PHE A 241 21.49 19.76 -5.96
N ASP A 242 22.76 19.96 -6.29
CA ASP A 242 23.26 21.17 -6.97
C ASP A 242 22.66 21.33 -8.37
N LYS A 243 22.17 20.24 -8.97
CA LYS A 243 21.48 20.24 -10.26
C LYS A 243 19.97 20.44 -10.14
N GLY A 244 19.44 20.64 -8.95
CA GLY A 244 18.01 20.90 -8.70
C GLY A 244 17.13 19.66 -8.57
N TYR A 245 17.71 18.47 -8.34
CA TYR A 245 16.92 17.30 -7.97
C TYR A 245 16.48 17.35 -6.52
N ASN A 246 15.24 16.97 -6.24
CA ASN A 246 14.82 16.62 -4.88
C ASN A 246 15.40 15.24 -4.54
N VAL A 247 16.58 15.22 -3.99
CA VAL A 247 17.33 13.99 -3.68
C VAL A 247 17.53 13.84 -2.16
N THR A 248 17.56 12.60 -1.68
CA THR A 248 17.88 12.27 -0.30
C THR A 248 18.63 10.95 -0.21
N LEU A 249 19.58 10.88 0.74
CA LEU A 249 20.39 9.69 1.02
C LEU A 249 19.85 8.97 2.26
N LEU A 250 19.55 7.69 2.13
CA LEU A 250 19.24 6.76 3.22
C LEU A 250 20.43 5.79 3.38
N ASP A 251 21.28 6.04 4.34
CA ASP A 251 22.41 5.15 4.64
C ASP A 251 22.03 4.12 5.71
N GLY A 252 22.48 2.87 5.52
CA GLY A 252 22.13 1.74 6.38
C GLY A 252 22.59 1.92 7.82
N ASP A 253 23.74 2.55 8.06
CA ASP A 253 24.23 2.80 9.41
C ASP A 253 23.38 3.88 10.09
N ASN A 254 23.04 4.96 9.37
CA ASN A 254 22.20 6.03 9.91
C ASN A 254 20.80 5.54 10.30
N LEU A 255 20.19 4.66 9.50
CA LEU A 255 18.89 4.09 9.86
C LEU A 255 18.96 3.22 11.12
N ARG A 256 20.09 2.58 11.40
CA ARG A 256 20.29 1.80 12.62
C ARG A 256 20.46 2.64 13.88
N PHE A 257 20.84 3.90 13.76
CA PHE A 257 20.83 4.83 14.91
C PHE A 257 19.44 5.32 15.29
N GLY A 258 18.47 5.26 14.38
CA GLY A 258 17.12 5.74 14.61
C GLY A 258 16.07 4.67 14.35
N LEU A 259 15.52 4.65 13.14
CA LEU A 259 14.38 3.81 12.74
C LEU A 259 14.54 2.31 13.03
N ASN A 260 15.77 1.80 12.98
CA ASN A 260 16.11 0.39 13.11
C ASN A 260 17.02 0.09 14.32
N ASN A 261 16.97 0.93 15.37
CA ASN A 261 17.80 0.78 16.56
C ASN A 261 17.43 -0.44 17.42
N ASP A 262 16.21 -0.99 17.21
CA ASP A 262 15.69 -2.20 17.82
C ASP A 262 16.16 -3.49 17.14
N LEU A 263 16.86 -3.39 15.99
CA LEU A 263 17.26 -4.54 15.17
C LEU A 263 18.76 -4.88 15.35
N GLY A 264 19.03 -6.17 15.57
CA GLY A 264 20.37 -6.74 15.59
C GLY A 264 20.90 -7.09 14.17
N PHE A 265 21.76 -8.13 14.12
CA PHE A 265 22.38 -8.60 12.88
C PHE A 265 22.02 -10.04 12.52
N SER A 266 21.03 -10.64 13.19
CA SER A 266 20.46 -11.93 12.78
C SER A 266 19.87 -11.84 11.35
N GLU A 267 19.69 -12.97 10.70
CA GLU A 267 19.08 -13.01 9.36
C GLU A 267 17.71 -12.34 9.37
N LYS A 268 16.89 -12.63 10.38
CA LYS A 268 15.56 -12.04 10.57
C LYS A 268 15.61 -10.52 10.76
N ASP A 269 16.56 -10.01 11.55
CA ASP A 269 16.72 -8.58 11.77
C ASP A 269 17.21 -7.88 10.50
N ARG A 270 18.07 -8.53 9.73
CA ARG A 270 18.51 -8.02 8.42
C ARG A 270 17.35 -7.93 7.43
N ASP A 271 16.51 -8.96 7.37
CA ASP A 271 15.33 -8.97 6.51
C ASP A 271 14.38 -7.82 6.88
N GLU A 272 14.13 -7.62 8.18
CA GLU A 272 13.28 -6.54 8.67
C GLU A 272 13.90 -5.16 8.45
N ASN A 273 15.23 -5.03 8.64
CA ASN A 273 15.96 -3.79 8.34
C ASN A 273 15.80 -3.38 6.86
N ILE A 274 15.95 -4.32 5.93
CA ILE A 274 15.78 -4.07 4.50
C ILE A 274 14.31 -3.78 4.17
N ARG A 275 13.36 -4.48 4.79
CA ARG A 275 11.93 -4.21 4.60
C ARG A 275 11.57 -2.79 5.03
N ARG A 276 11.95 -2.36 6.24
CA ARG A 276 11.69 -0.99 6.73
C ARG A 276 12.35 0.06 5.84
N ALA A 277 13.60 -0.16 5.44
CA ALA A 277 14.32 0.74 4.55
C ALA A 277 13.62 0.87 3.19
N ALA A 278 13.09 -0.22 2.63
CA ALA A 278 12.36 -0.22 1.37
C ALA A 278 11.03 0.55 1.48
N GLU A 279 10.29 0.39 2.58
CA GLU A 279 9.06 1.15 2.85
C GLU A 279 9.32 2.66 2.91
N VAL A 280 10.33 3.07 3.68
CA VAL A 280 10.71 4.50 3.78
C VAL A 280 11.15 5.04 2.43
N SER A 281 11.98 4.30 1.70
CA SER A 281 12.42 4.68 0.34
C SER A 281 11.23 4.85 -0.60
N SER A 282 10.26 3.93 -0.53
CA SER A 282 9.02 3.98 -1.33
C SER A 282 8.17 5.21 -0.98
N LEU A 283 8.06 5.55 0.31
CA LEU A 283 7.32 6.74 0.76
C LEU A 283 7.92 8.02 0.17
N PHE A 284 9.24 8.20 0.25
CA PHE A 284 9.93 9.37 -0.32
C PHE A 284 9.82 9.41 -1.85
N ALA A 285 10.02 8.28 -2.52
CA ALA A 285 9.92 8.20 -3.99
C ALA A 285 8.53 8.58 -4.49
N ARG A 286 7.46 8.10 -3.83
CA ARG A 286 6.07 8.49 -4.13
C ARG A 286 5.79 9.98 -3.88
N ARG A 287 6.61 10.66 -3.08
CA ARG A 287 6.54 12.10 -2.84
C ARG A 287 7.37 12.94 -3.83
N GLY A 288 7.99 12.30 -4.82
CA GLY A 288 8.76 12.95 -5.88
C GLY A 288 10.23 13.07 -5.58
N PHE A 289 10.75 12.41 -4.52
CA PHE A 289 12.19 12.38 -4.24
C PHE A 289 12.90 11.30 -5.06
N LEU A 290 14.12 11.59 -5.45
CA LEU A 290 15.09 10.60 -5.89
C LEU A 290 15.86 10.12 -4.64
N VAL A 291 15.60 8.88 -4.23
CA VAL A 291 16.16 8.32 -2.99
C VAL A 291 17.39 7.48 -3.33
N ILE A 292 18.52 7.81 -2.71
CA ILE A 292 19.74 7.00 -2.77
C ILE A 292 19.79 6.14 -1.51
N SER A 293 19.58 4.83 -1.65
CA SER A 293 19.51 3.89 -0.52
C SER A 293 20.75 3.01 -0.50
N THR A 294 21.65 3.21 0.48
CA THR A 294 22.95 2.51 0.55
C THR A 294 22.94 1.39 1.58
N PHE A 295 22.73 0.14 1.13
CA PHE A 295 22.69 -1.05 2.00
C PHE A 295 23.63 -2.13 1.48
N ILE A 296 24.07 -3.03 2.35
CA ILE A 296 24.79 -4.25 1.91
C ILE A 296 23.79 -5.14 1.16
N SER A 297 22.59 -5.36 1.72
CA SER A 297 21.52 -6.23 1.20
C SER A 297 22.06 -7.50 0.54
N PRO A 298 22.70 -8.40 1.35
CA PRO A 298 23.57 -9.45 0.82
C PRO A 298 22.82 -10.57 0.12
N TYR A 299 21.52 -10.72 0.34
CA TYR A 299 20.72 -11.82 -0.20
C TYR A 299 19.78 -11.35 -1.31
N ASP A 300 19.67 -12.16 -2.39
CA ASP A 300 18.76 -11.87 -3.52
C ASP A 300 17.31 -11.71 -3.05
N LYS A 301 16.88 -12.53 -2.10
CA LYS A 301 15.55 -12.46 -1.50
C LYS A 301 15.25 -11.08 -0.91
N GLN A 302 16.23 -10.47 -0.23
CA GLN A 302 16.09 -9.12 0.37
C GLN A 302 15.91 -8.06 -0.70
N ARG A 303 16.73 -8.10 -1.75
CA ARG A 303 16.66 -7.15 -2.88
C ARG A 303 15.38 -7.33 -3.69
N ALA A 304 14.97 -8.58 -3.93
CA ALA A 304 13.69 -8.88 -4.57
C ALA A 304 12.49 -8.35 -3.76
N ASN A 305 12.54 -8.47 -2.43
CA ASN A 305 11.51 -7.93 -1.56
C ASN A 305 11.48 -6.39 -1.60
N ALA A 306 12.65 -5.74 -1.55
CA ALA A 306 12.74 -4.28 -1.71
C ALA A 306 12.20 -3.82 -3.06
N ARG A 307 12.53 -4.53 -4.16
CA ARG A 307 11.98 -4.29 -5.50
C ARG A 307 10.45 -4.42 -5.53
N LYS A 308 9.89 -5.44 -4.85
CA LYS A 308 8.44 -5.63 -4.76
C LYS A 308 7.74 -4.47 -4.03
N ILE A 309 8.31 -3.98 -2.93
CA ILE A 309 7.78 -2.88 -2.12
C ILE A 309 7.82 -1.55 -2.89
N ILE A 310 8.94 -1.24 -3.53
CA ILE A 310 9.17 0.03 -4.23
C ILE A 310 8.47 0.04 -5.60
N GLY A 311 8.44 -1.11 -6.28
CA GLY A 311 7.79 -1.28 -7.58
C GLY A 311 8.64 -0.78 -8.75
N LYS A 312 7.99 -0.26 -9.78
CA LYS A 312 8.60 0.11 -11.08
C LYS A 312 9.73 1.14 -11.02
N ASN A 313 9.79 1.92 -9.94
CA ASN A 313 10.79 2.97 -9.76
C ASN A 313 12.01 2.50 -8.94
N PHE A 314 12.20 1.19 -8.79
CA PHE A 314 13.36 0.58 -8.15
C PHE A 314 14.47 0.35 -9.17
N HIS A 315 15.65 0.90 -8.91
CA HIS A 315 16.86 0.72 -9.73
C HIS A 315 17.97 0.16 -8.87
N GLU A 316 18.38 -1.07 -9.12
CA GLU A 316 19.45 -1.74 -8.39
C GLU A 316 20.83 -1.29 -8.91
N ILE A 317 21.63 -0.73 -8.02
CA ILE A 317 22.97 -0.24 -8.30
C ILE A 317 23.98 -1.14 -7.62
N TYR A 318 24.63 -2.02 -8.37
CA TYR A 318 25.63 -2.92 -7.82
C TYR A 318 27.00 -2.23 -7.76
N VAL A 319 27.47 -1.94 -6.55
CA VAL A 319 28.81 -1.40 -6.31
C VAL A 319 29.77 -2.56 -6.06
N LYS A 320 30.35 -3.07 -7.16
CA LYS A 320 31.24 -4.25 -7.15
C LYS A 320 32.63 -3.88 -6.66
N ALA A 321 33.08 -4.59 -5.65
CA ALA A 321 34.48 -4.61 -5.21
C ALA A 321 34.86 -6.02 -4.76
N SER A 322 36.10 -6.43 -5.03
CA SER A 322 36.60 -7.71 -4.53
C SER A 322 36.76 -7.67 -3.00
N LEU A 323 36.54 -8.83 -2.37
CA LEU A 323 36.70 -8.95 -0.91
C LEU A 323 38.08 -8.44 -0.47
N LYS A 324 39.15 -8.81 -1.19
CA LYS A 324 40.56 -8.36 -0.92
C LYS A 324 40.68 -6.84 -0.90
N ASN A 325 40.01 -6.15 -1.84
CA ASN A 325 40.05 -4.68 -1.88
C ASN A 325 39.20 -4.05 -0.78
N CYS A 326 38.06 -4.65 -0.43
CA CYS A 326 37.21 -4.21 0.69
C CYS A 326 37.98 -4.37 2.02
N GLU A 327 38.66 -5.49 2.25
CA GLU A 327 39.53 -5.71 3.43
C GLU A 327 40.69 -4.72 3.51
N LYS A 328 41.34 -4.45 2.35
CA LYS A 328 42.43 -3.44 2.32
C LYS A 328 41.95 -2.04 2.67
N ARG A 329 40.73 -1.70 2.24
CA ARG A 329 40.15 -0.37 2.55
C ARG A 329 39.73 -0.23 4.00
N ASP A 330 38.96 -1.19 4.51
CA ASP A 330 38.41 -1.36 5.86
C ASP A 330 38.39 -0.07 6.76
N PRO A 331 37.69 1.00 6.33
CA PRO A 331 37.75 2.30 7.00
C PRO A 331 37.22 2.29 8.43
N LYS A 332 36.42 1.29 8.78
CA LYS A 332 35.78 1.12 10.10
C LYS A 332 36.41 -0.01 10.92
N GLY A 333 37.44 -0.69 10.42
CA GLY A 333 38.07 -1.85 11.07
C GLY A 333 37.17 -3.08 11.21
N LEU A 334 36.05 -3.14 10.48
CA LEU A 334 35.05 -4.21 10.60
C LEU A 334 35.58 -5.55 10.08
N TYR A 335 36.37 -5.55 9.00
CA TYR A 335 36.97 -6.76 8.47
C TYR A 335 38.01 -7.36 9.45
N LYS A 336 38.83 -6.50 10.07
CA LYS A 336 39.77 -6.94 11.10
C LYS A 336 39.07 -7.59 12.28
N LYS A 337 37.95 -7.01 12.74
CA LYS A 337 37.09 -7.58 13.81
C LYS A 337 36.43 -8.89 13.38
N ALA A 338 35.92 -8.96 12.17
CA ALA A 338 35.27 -10.18 11.64
C ALA A 338 36.29 -11.34 11.52
N ARG A 339 37.51 -11.05 11.05
CA ARG A 339 38.59 -12.05 10.98
C ARG A 339 39.02 -12.57 12.36
N ARG A 340 38.90 -11.77 13.40
CA ARG A 340 39.18 -12.16 14.79
C ARG A 340 38.00 -12.86 15.45
N GLY A 341 36.85 -13.04 14.73
CA GLY A 341 35.67 -13.68 15.26
C GLY A 341 34.82 -12.78 16.19
N GLU A 342 35.17 -11.50 16.34
CA GLU A 342 34.44 -10.53 17.17
C GLU A 342 33.08 -10.14 16.55
N ILE A 343 32.91 -10.30 15.24
CA ILE A 343 31.65 -10.04 14.53
C ILE A 343 31.19 -11.33 13.87
N GLN A 344 30.06 -11.84 14.33
CA GLN A 344 29.40 -12.98 13.72
C GLN A 344 28.59 -12.56 12.48
N MET A 345 28.36 -13.49 11.53
CA MET A 345 27.51 -13.29 10.35
C MET A 345 27.94 -12.08 9.48
N PHE A 346 29.23 -11.83 9.34
CA PHE A 346 29.74 -10.72 8.53
C PHE A 346 29.77 -11.08 7.05
N SER A 347 29.05 -10.30 6.20
CA SER A 347 28.88 -10.56 4.76
C SER A 347 30.25 -10.55 4.02
N GLY A 348 30.55 -11.65 3.35
CA GLY A 348 31.80 -11.87 2.63
C GLY A 348 32.89 -12.57 3.45
N ILE A 349 32.72 -12.73 4.78
CA ILE A 349 33.65 -13.48 5.65
C ILE A 349 32.97 -14.71 6.25
N SER A 350 32.04 -14.50 7.21
CA SER A 350 31.31 -15.57 7.90
C SER A 350 29.86 -15.72 7.45
N ALA A 351 29.38 -14.83 6.55
CA ALA A 351 28.10 -14.92 5.88
C ALA A 351 28.26 -14.66 4.38
N PRO A 352 27.45 -15.30 3.51
CA PRO A 352 27.55 -15.11 2.08
C PRO A 352 27.09 -13.70 1.65
N TYR A 353 27.57 -13.27 0.49
CA TYR A 353 27.05 -12.18 -0.30
C TYR A 353 26.70 -12.71 -1.70
N GLN A 354 25.43 -12.65 -2.06
CA GLN A 354 24.93 -13.06 -3.37
C GLN A 354 25.01 -11.86 -4.32
N GLU A 355 25.91 -11.95 -5.33
CA GLU A 355 26.03 -10.88 -6.33
C GLU A 355 24.75 -10.75 -7.15
N PRO A 356 24.23 -9.52 -7.42
CA PRO A 356 23.07 -9.35 -8.28
C PRO A 356 23.29 -9.91 -9.68
N GLY A 357 22.33 -10.71 -10.16
CA GLY A 357 22.42 -11.31 -11.50
C GLY A 357 22.17 -10.31 -12.63
N ASN A 358 21.26 -9.35 -12.42
CA ASN A 358 20.88 -8.37 -13.45
C ASN A 358 20.55 -6.98 -12.82
N PRO A 359 21.56 -6.27 -12.29
CA PRO A 359 21.37 -4.93 -11.75
C PRO A 359 21.17 -3.91 -12.89
N GLU A 360 20.35 -2.87 -12.68
CA GLU A 360 20.17 -1.80 -13.65
C GLU A 360 21.49 -1.02 -13.91
N LEU A 361 22.39 -0.99 -12.93
CA LEU A 361 23.70 -0.39 -13.12
C LEU A 361 24.79 -1.12 -12.32
N LEU A 362 25.87 -1.48 -13.00
CA LEU A 362 27.10 -2.03 -12.39
C LEU A 362 28.19 -0.97 -12.33
N LEU A 363 28.71 -0.71 -11.11
CA LEU A 363 29.83 0.17 -10.83
C LEU A 363 30.99 -0.65 -10.22
N ASN A 364 32.07 -0.85 -10.98
CA ASN A 364 33.21 -1.65 -10.53
C ASN A 364 34.30 -0.78 -9.94
N THR A 365 34.34 -0.64 -8.62
CA THR A 365 35.30 0.19 -7.90
C THR A 365 36.67 -0.45 -7.69
N ASN A 366 36.91 -1.66 -8.21
CA ASN A 366 38.25 -2.23 -8.30
C ASN A 366 39.04 -1.67 -9.48
N ARG A 367 38.35 -1.41 -10.61
CA ARG A 367 38.97 -1.08 -11.89
C ARG A 367 38.80 0.40 -12.25
N VAL A 368 37.81 1.06 -11.67
CA VAL A 368 37.42 2.42 -12.02
C VAL A 368 37.48 3.29 -10.76
N ASN A 369 38.08 4.46 -10.87
CA ASN A 369 38.14 5.42 -9.77
C ASN A 369 36.72 5.96 -9.43
N ILE A 370 36.63 6.58 -8.26
CA ILE A 370 35.35 7.03 -7.71
C ILE A 370 34.71 8.13 -8.57
N GLU A 371 35.53 8.97 -9.19
CA GLU A 371 35.11 10.08 -10.07
C GLU A 371 34.34 9.53 -11.27
N LYS A 372 34.93 8.60 -12.02
CA LYS A 372 34.28 7.96 -13.17
C LYS A 372 33.04 7.14 -12.79
N CYS A 373 33.06 6.48 -11.62
CA CYS A 373 31.85 5.81 -11.11
C CYS A 373 30.74 6.82 -10.81
N THR A 374 31.07 7.97 -10.25
CA THR A 374 30.14 9.07 -9.97
C THR A 374 29.57 9.64 -11.26
N GLU A 375 30.41 9.93 -12.26
CA GLU A 375 29.97 10.42 -13.59
C GLU A 375 29.03 9.44 -14.27
N LYS A 376 29.35 8.13 -14.25
CA LYS A 376 28.51 7.08 -14.81
C LYS A 376 27.14 7.04 -14.15
N LEU A 377 27.08 7.14 -12.81
CA LEU A 377 25.84 7.13 -12.06
C LEU A 377 25.01 8.40 -12.30
N VAL A 378 25.64 9.57 -12.29
CA VAL A 378 24.96 10.84 -12.63
C VAL A 378 24.40 10.81 -14.06
N GLY A 379 25.16 10.28 -15.01
CA GLY A 379 24.69 10.04 -16.38
C GLY A 379 23.48 9.12 -16.44
N TYR A 380 23.50 8.01 -15.68
CA TYR A 380 22.38 7.10 -15.54
C TYR A 380 21.13 7.81 -15.01
N VAL A 381 21.26 8.60 -13.95
CA VAL A 381 20.15 9.37 -13.36
C VAL A 381 19.55 10.34 -14.36
N LYS A 382 20.39 11.11 -15.09
CA LYS A 382 19.90 12.06 -16.10
C LYS A 382 19.10 11.39 -17.21
N ASN A 383 19.42 10.16 -17.56
CA ASN A 383 18.72 9.43 -18.62
C ASN A 383 17.37 8.88 -18.15
N HIS A 384 17.24 8.46 -16.88
CA HIS A 384 16.05 7.81 -16.34
C HIS A 384 15.12 8.76 -15.55
N PHE A 385 15.67 9.82 -14.97
CA PHE A 385 14.96 10.83 -14.18
C PHE A 385 15.22 12.23 -14.72
N ARG A 386 14.84 12.46 -15.98
CA ARG A 386 15.11 13.75 -16.66
C ARG A 386 14.44 14.89 -15.93
N ILE A 387 15.16 16.01 -15.77
CA ILE A 387 14.55 17.27 -15.39
C ILE A 387 13.81 17.81 -16.61
N ILE A 388 12.50 17.95 -16.48
CA ILE A 388 11.63 18.61 -17.45
C ILE A 388 11.58 20.08 -17.00
N ARG A 389 12.30 20.94 -17.70
CA ARG A 389 12.23 22.39 -17.49
C ARG A 389 11.05 23.00 -18.23
#